data_44ffe0cbad73e1df8a2bf6a7f06ed886
#
_entry.id   44ffe0cbad73e1df8a2bf6a7f06ed886
#
_cell.length_a   1.000
_cell.length_b   1.000
_cell.length_c   1.000
_cell.angle_alpha   90.00
_cell.angle_beta   90.00
_cell.angle_gamma   90.00
#
_symmetry.space_group_name_H-M   'P 1'
#
loop_
_entity.id
_entity.type
_entity.pdbx_description
1 polymer ?
#
loop_
_entity_poly.entity_id
_entity_poly.type
_entity_poly.pdbx_seq_one_letter_code
_entity_poly.pdbx_strand_id
1 'polypeptide(L)'
;MRVLLAPGPMYPEPGGVPLVGPDLGLGAGAVAEALAAGWSAKRPDDILTQLPVPDGGPGTAQAIPPGRIASRSIVQADDPLGRIREVDLLRLRPVGPSSADTAARGAAGDTWLLDAARLLALPADREYAAREARSGTTTGLGHALAAALRVTAPGDTLVVTLGATAVHDGGVGALEGLGGLDAAHALVSSRELVLALADTTPLGVSRAPARPLPQLLR
;
A
#
# COMPACT_ATOMS: atom_id res chain seq x y z
N MET A 1 -25.58 21.03 12.12
CA MET A 1 -25.74 19.83 11.25
C MET A 1 -24.71 18.78 11.68
N ARG A 2 -24.90 17.48 11.32
CA ARG A 2 -23.87 16.45 11.50
C ARG A 2 -23.23 16.15 10.15
N VAL A 3 -21.90 16.22 10.07
CA VAL A 3 -21.13 16.06 8.83
C VAL A 3 -20.07 14.99 9.03
N LEU A 4 -19.98 14.04 8.10
CA LEU A 4 -18.91 13.06 8.02
C LEU A 4 -17.91 13.51 6.94
N LEU A 5 -16.65 13.68 7.34
CA LEU A 5 -15.53 13.94 6.43
C LEU A 5 -14.74 12.64 6.24
N ALA A 6 -14.84 12.05 5.06
CA ALA A 6 -14.21 10.77 4.75
C ALA A 6 -13.29 10.89 3.51
N PRO A 7 -12.23 11.71 3.58
CA PRO A 7 -11.31 11.86 2.46
C PRO A 7 -10.31 10.70 2.37
N GLY A 8 -9.87 10.41 1.14
CA GLY A 8 -8.65 9.69 0.86
C GLY A 8 -7.41 10.60 0.93
N PRO A 9 -6.21 10.05 0.69
CA PRO A 9 -4.98 10.82 0.57
C PRO A 9 -4.97 11.64 -0.73
N MET A 10 -4.14 12.70 -0.77
CA MET A 10 -3.91 13.54 -1.94
C MET A 10 -2.40 13.60 -2.22
N TYR A 11 -1.98 13.02 -3.33
CA TYR A 11 -0.58 13.00 -3.75
C TYR A 11 -0.41 13.81 -5.04
N PRO A 12 0.74 14.50 -5.23
CA PRO A 12 1.00 15.21 -6.47
C PRO A 12 1.18 14.23 -7.63
N GLU A 13 0.71 14.63 -8.81
CA GLU A 13 1.04 13.93 -10.04
C GLU A 13 2.52 14.14 -10.41
N PRO A 14 3.13 13.20 -11.20
CA PRO A 14 4.50 13.36 -11.68
C PRO A 14 4.71 14.69 -12.40
N GLY A 15 5.69 15.47 -11.92
CA GLY A 15 5.97 16.83 -12.42
C GLY A 15 4.97 17.90 -11.99
N GLY A 16 4.03 17.57 -11.11
CA GLY A 16 3.20 18.54 -10.39
C GLY A 16 3.97 19.27 -9.30
N VAL A 17 3.39 20.35 -8.79
CA VAL A 17 3.93 21.05 -7.61
C VAL A 17 3.59 20.22 -6.37
N PRO A 18 4.57 19.79 -5.56
CA PRO A 18 4.30 19.07 -4.32
C PRO A 18 3.47 19.92 -3.37
N LEU A 19 2.43 19.34 -2.77
CA LEU A 19 1.59 20.03 -1.80
C LEU A 19 2.31 20.19 -0.44
N VAL A 20 3.10 19.18 -0.07
CA VAL A 20 3.85 19.14 1.20
C VAL A 20 5.18 18.46 0.98
N GLY A 21 6.20 19.20 0.63
CA GLY A 21 7.53 18.64 0.39
C GLY A 21 7.67 17.85 -0.92
N PRO A 22 8.90 17.55 -1.35
CA PRO A 22 9.18 17.04 -2.69
C PRO A 22 8.65 15.63 -2.97
N ASP A 23 8.47 14.82 -1.93
CA ASP A 23 8.14 13.39 -2.08
C ASP A 23 6.82 13.00 -1.40
N LEU A 24 6.12 13.94 -0.77
CA LEU A 24 4.96 13.64 0.05
C LEU A 24 3.76 14.51 -0.34
N GLY A 25 2.66 13.86 -0.67
CA GLY A 25 1.35 14.48 -0.66
C GLY A 25 0.79 14.62 0.76
N LEU A 26 -0.47 14.96 0.85
CA LEU A 26 -1.22 14.93 2.10
C LEU A 26 -1.79 13.53 2.32
N GLY A 27 -1.46 12.90 3.44
CA GLY A 27 -2.13 11.68 3.88
C GLY A 27 -3.61 11.96 4.22
N ALA A 28 -4.43 10.91 4.20
CA ALA A 28 -5.88 11.05 4.43
C ALA A 28 -6.25 11.77 5.74
N GLY A 29 -5.46 11.57 6.80
CA GLY A 29 -5.63 12.28 8.08
C GLY A 29 -5.44 13.79 7.94
N ALA A 30 -4.34 14.22 7.31
CA ALA A 30 -4.05 15.64 7.11
C ALA A 30 -5.10 16.31 6.19
N VAL A 31 -5.61 15.60 5.20
CA VAL A 31 -6.72 16.08 4.36
C VAL A 31 -7.99 16.25 5.20
N ALA A 32 -8.32 15.28 6.05
CA ALA A 32 -9.48 15.37 6.93
C ALA A 32 -9.38 16.54 7.91
N GLU A 33 -8.21 16.76 8.50
CA GLU A 33 -7.95 17.90 9.40
C GLU A 33 -8.09 19.24 8.67
N ALA A 34 -7.53 19.37 7.48
CA ALA A 34 -7.64 20.61 6.69
C ALA A 34 -9.09 20.90 6.29
N LEU A 35 -9.85 19.87 5.88
CA LEU A 35 -11.27 20.00 5.57
C LEU A 35 -12.08 20.39 6.82
N ALA A 36 -11.81 19.77 7.97
CA ALA A 36 -12.49 20.07 9.22
C ALA A 36 -12.21 21.52 9.67
N ALA A 37 -10.97 21.97 9.59
CA ALA A 37 -10.58 23.34 9.93
C ALA A 37 -11.31 24.37 9.04
N GLY A 38 -11.30 24.15 7.71
CA GLY A 38 -11.98 25.02 6.76
C GLY A 38 -13.50 25.06 6.96
N TRP A 39 -14.11 23.89 7.26
CA TRP A 39 -15.55 23.79 7.53
C TRP A 39 -15.92 24.54 8.81
N SER A 40 -15.22 24.25 9.92
CA SER A 40 -15.49 24.87 11.20
C SER A 40 -15.33 26.40 11.19
N ALA A 41 -14.42 26.93 10.38
CA ALA A 41 -14.26 28.37 10.21
C ALA A 41 -15.50 29.05 9.61
N LYS A 42 -16.32 28.33 8.85
CA LYS A 42 -17.54 28.85 8.23
C LYS A 42 -18.82 28.37 8.92
N ARG A 43 -18.78 27.22 9.56
CA ARG A 43 -19.92 26.56 10.20
C ARG A 43 -19.53 26.00 11.57
N PRO A 44 -19.28 26.88 12.57
CA PRO A 44 -18.74 26.47 13.88
C PRO A 44 -19.70 25.61 14.70
N ASP A 45 -21.01 25.70 14.44
CA ASP A 45 -22.04 24.93 15.16
C ASP A 45 -22.28 23.53 14.61
N ASP A 46 -21.65 23.17 13.51
CA ASP A 46 -21.78 21.84 12.92
C ASP A 46 -20.91 20.82 13.68
N ILE A 47 -21.44 19.62 13.88
CA ILE A 47 -20.70 18.52 14.50
C ILE A 47 -19.98 17.73 13.39
N LEU A 48 -18.66 17.75 13.43
CA LEU A 48 -17.82 17.06 12.44
C LEU A 48 -17.35 15.72 12.99
N THR A 49 -17.43 14.69 12.14
CA THR A 49 -16.78 13.40 12.36
C THR A 49 -15.76 13.20 11.25
N GLN A 50 -14.49 12.98 11.61
CA GLN A 50 -13.42 12.70 10.66
C GLN A 50 -13.23 11.18 10.56
N LEU A 51 -13.24 10.66 9.34
CA LEU A 51 -12.98 9.27 9.02
C LEU A 51 -12.00 9.21 7.83
N PRO A 52 -10.68 9.34 8.07
CA PRO A 52 -9.70 9.16 7.02
C PRO A 52 -9.83 7.77 6.38
N VAL A 53 -9.90 7.70 5.06
CA VAL A 53 -10.12 6.45 4.32
C VAL A 53 -8.80 5.98 3.70
N PRO A 54 -8.25 4.83 4.13
CA PRO A 54 -7.13 4.20 3.44
C PRO A 54 -7.63 3.64 2.10
N ASP A 55 -6.90 3.93 1.02
CA ASP A 55 -7.28 3.56 -0.36
C ASP A 55 -6.40 2.45 -0.96
N GLY A 56 -5.40 1.97 -0.22
CA GLY A 56 -4.42 1.01 -0.70
C GLY A 56 -3.17 1.66 -1.31
N GLY A 57 -3.17 2.97 -1.53
CA GLY A 57 -2.03 3.74 -2.02
C GLY A 57 -1.03 4.13 -0.91
N PRO A 58 -0.02 4.94 -1.28
CA PRO A 58 0.93 5.50 -0.32
C PRO A 58 0.19 6.24 0.80
N GLY A 59 0.57 5.98 2.06
CA GLY A 59 -0.09 6.60 3.22
C GLY A 59 -1.23 5.77 3.82
N THR A 60 -1.56 4.61 3.26
CA THR A 60 -2.58 3.70 3.81
C THR A 60 -2.29 3.31 5.25
N ALA A 61 -1.04 2.94 5.57
CA ALA A 61 -0.67 2.57 6.94
C ALA A 61 -0.88 3.71 7.94
N GLN A 62 -0.64 4.95 7.53
CA GLN A 62 -0.82 6.14 8.37
C GLN A 62 -2.31 6.49 8.61
N ALA A 63 -3.19 6.08 7.70
CA ALA A 63 -4.64 6.29 7.86
C ALA A 63 -5.28 5.25 8.82
N ILE A 64 -4.57 4.19 9.19
CA ILE A 64 -5.07 3.18 10.14
C ILE A 64 -4.99 3.75 11.56
N PRO A 65 -6.12 3.80 12.29
CA PRO A 65 -6.12 4.28 13.66
C PRO A 65 -5.15 3.48 14.56
N PRO A 66 -4.36 4.13 15.44
CA PRO A 66 -3.40 3.43 16.30
C PRO A 66 -4.01 2.31 17.14
N GLY A 67 -5.26 2.48 17.59
CA GLY A 67 -6.00 1.46 18.33
C GLY A 67 -6.28 0.18 17.54
N ARG A 68 -6.15 0.22 16.21
CA ARG A 68 -6.31 -0.92 15.30
C ARG A 68 -5.00 -1.66 15.05
N ILE A 69 -3.87 -1.12 15.48
CA ILE A 69 -2.54 -1.72 15.28
C ILE A 69 -2.20 -2.54 16.53
N ALA A 70 -2.02 -3.84 16.38
CA ALA A 70 -1.57 -4.73 17.46
C ALA A 70 -0.04 -4.71 17.61
N SER A 71 0.67 -4.71 16.47
CA SER A 71 2.12 -4.56 16.42
C SER A 71 2.56 -3.93 15.09
N ARG A 72 3.72 -3.29 15.09
CA ARG A 72 4.39 -2.72 13.93
C ARG A 72 5.80 -3.25 13.84
N SER A 73 6.19 -3.70 12.67
CA SER A 73 7.54 -4.13 12.32
C SER A 73 7.97 -3.40 11.06
N ILE A 74 9.26 -3.31 10.83
CA ILE A 74 9.83 -2.70 9.63
C ILE A 74 10.50 -3.79 8.81
N VAL A 75 10.18 -3.86 7.53
CA VAL A 75 10.84 -4.67 6.52
C VAL A 75 11.73 -3.76 5.70
N GLN A 76 12.99 -4.11 5.52
CA GLN A 76 13.86 -3.42 4.58
C GLN A 76 13.75 -4.08 3.19
N ALA A 77 13.57 -3.26 2.17
CA ALA A 77 13.48 -3.71 0.79
C ALA A 77 14.02 -2.64 -0.17
N ASP A 78 14.43 -3.05 -1.36
CA ASP A 78 14.93 -2.14 -2.37
C ASP A 78 13.78 -1.42 -3.07
N ASP A 79 13.90 -0.12 -3.31
CA ASP A 79 13.04 0.59 -4.24
C ASP A 79 13.33 0.14 -5.69
N PRO A 80 12.55 0.58 -6.69
CA PRO A 80 12.73 0.13 -8.07
C PRO A 80 14.13 0.32 -8.64
N LEU A 81 14.92 1.24 -8.11
CA LEU A 81 16.31 1.53 -8.53
C LEU A 81 17.38 0.99 -7.57
N GLY A 82 17.01 0.12 -6.63
CA GLY A 82 17.94 -0.58 -5.73
C GLY A 82 18.34 0.23 -4.49
N ARG A 83 17.60 1.26 -4.10
CA ARG A 83 17.83 1.97 -2.83
C ARG A 83 17.06 1.29 -1.72
N ILE A 84 17.72 1.03 -0.60
CA ILE A 84 17.07 0.44 0.58
C ILE A 84 16.03 1.41 1.15
N ARG A 85 14.82 0.92 1.37
CA ARG A 85 13.68 1.61 1.97
C ARG A 85 13.13 0.78 3.12
N GLU A 86 12.48 1.49 4.04
CA GLU A 86 11.74 0.88 5.13
C GLU A 86 10.26 0.77 4.77
N VAL A 87 9.72 -0.42 4.92
CA VAL A 87 8.32 -0.75 4.63
C VAL A 87 7.65 -1.22 5.91
N ASP A 88 6.53 -0.62 6.26
CA ASP A 88 5.76 -1.02 7.43
C ASP A 88 5.08 -2.37 7.21
N LEU A 89 5.22 -3.26 8.19
CA LEU A 89 4.44 -4.47 8.34
C LEU A 89 3.64 -4.38 9.64
N LEU A 90 2.34 -4.21 9.52
CA LEU A 90 1.41 -4.02 10.63
C LEU A 90 0.61 -5.29 10.86
N ARG A 91 0.54 -5.77 12.12
CA ARG A 91 -0.49 -6.71 12.54
C ARG A 91 -1.69 -5.93 13.04
N LEU A 92 -2.86 -6.22 12.48
CA LEU A 92 -4.08 -5.50 12.77
C LEU A 92 -4.92 -6.21 13.83
N ARG A 93 -5.57 -5.43 14.69
CA ARG A 93 -6.57 -5.96 15.62
C ARG A 93 -7.87 -6.24 14.87
N PRO A 94 -8.57 -7.34 15.16
CA PRO A 94 -9.86 -7.63 14.55
C PRO A 94 -10.87 -6.49 14.72
N VAL A 95 -11.76 -6.32 13.74
CA VAL A 95 -12.94 -5.45 13.84
C VAL A 95 -14.10 -6.34 14.27
N GLY A 96 -14.72 -6.04 15.38
CA GLY A 96 -15.96 -6.72 15.77
C GLY A 96 -16.27 -6.54 17.24
N PRO A 97 -17.53 -6.68 17.64
CA PRO A 97 -17.89 -6.77 19.04
C PRO A 97 -17.23 -8.02 19.65
N SER A 98 -16.71 -7.81 20.86
CA SER A 98 -15.97 -8.77 21.63
C SER A 98 -16.54 -10.19 21.61
N SER A 99 -15.65 -11.16 21.59
CA SER A 99 -15.76 -12.52 22.10
C SER A 99 -16.90 -13.46 21.69
N ALA A 100 -18.09 -13.02 21.35
CA ALA A 100 -19.18 -13.93 20.98
C ALA A 100 -19.13 -14.34 19.48
N ASP A 101 -18.71 -13.45 18.57
CA ASP A 101 -18.59 -13.76 17.14
C ASP A 101 -17.28 -14.49 16.79
N THR A 102 -16.29 -14.41 17.64
CA THR A 102 -15.01 -15.12 17.44
C THR A 102 -15.16 -16.63 17.59
N ALA A 103 -16.09 -17.08 18.40
CA ALA A 103 -16.40 -18.50 18.56
C ALA A 103 -17.13 -19.11 17.34
N ALA A 104 -17.86 -18.29 16.59
CA ALA A 104 -18.62 -18.72 15.38
C ALA A 104 -17.76 -18.72 14.10
N ARG A 105 -16.61 -18.02 14.08
CA ARG A 105 -15.74 -17.89 12.89
C ARG A 105 -14.60 -18.88 12.83
N GLY A 106 -14.53 -19.91 13.65
CA GLY A 106 -13.33 -20.75 13.70
C GLY A 106 -12.06 -19.88 13.92
N ALA A 107 -10.93 -20.42 14.29
CA ALA A 107 -9.70 -19.65 14.49
C ALA A 107 -9.28 -18.95 13.18
N ALA A 108 -9.89 -17.79 12.88
CA ALA A 108 -9.43 -16.93 11.81
C ALA A 108 -8.02 -16.47 12.15
N GLY A 109 -7.09 -16.64 11.22
CA GLY A 109 -5.71 -16.17 11.38
C GLY A 109 -5.62 -14.66 11.59
N ASP A 110 -4.47 -14.19 11.92
CA ASP A 110 -4.19 -12.76 12.07
C ASP A 110 -4.27 -12.05 10.70
N THR A 111 -4.65 -10.77 10.72
CA THR A 111 -4.59 -9.92 9.53
C THR A 111 -3.35 -9.04 9.62
N TRP A 112 -2.56 -9.08 8.57
CA TRP A 112 -1.34 -8.30 8.41
C TRP A 112 -1.49 -7.33 7.24
N LEU A 113 -0.82 -6.18 7.32
CA LEU A 113 -0.76 -5.19 6.24
C LEU A 113 0.70 -4.86 5.96
N LEU A 114 1.14 -5.08 4.74
CA LEU A 114 2.42 -4.65 4.20
C LEU A 114 2.20 -3.35 3.40
N ASP A 115 2.76 -2.22 3.86
CA ASP A 115 2.61 -0.91 3.20
C ASP A 115 3.56 -0.77 2.01
N ALA A 116 3.42 -1.66 1.02
CA ALA A 116 4.31 -1.73 -0.14
C ALA A 116 4.05 -0.59 -1.15
N ALA A 117 2.91 0.09 -1.09
CA ALA A 117 2.61 1.20 -1.98
C ALA A 117 3.65 2.32 -1.92
N ARG A 118 4.26 2.55 -0.76
CA ARG A 118 5.33 3.56 -0.60
C ARG A 118 6.64 3.13 -1.26
N LEU A 119 6.90 1.84 -1.34
CA LEU A 119 8.10 1.30 -1.98
C LEU A 119 8.10 1.55 -3.49
N LEU A 120 6.92 1.44 -4.11
CA LEU A 120 6.73 1.55 -5.55
C LEU A 120 6.04 2.85 -5.98
N ALA A 121 5.84 3.80 -5.04
CA ALA A 121 5.10 5.03 -5.32
C ALA A 121 5.64 5.76 -6.55
N LEU A 122 4.73 6.18 -7.43
CA LEU A 122 5.07 6.98 -8.61
C LEU A 122 5.77 8.27 -8.17
N PRO A 123 7.04 8.50 -8.56
CA PRO A 123 7.77 9.69 -8.15
C PRO A 123 7.15 10.96 -8.74
N ALA A 124 7.08 12.04 -7.94
CA ALA A 124 6.69 13.36 -8.42
C ALA A 124 7.70 13.95 -9.42
N ASP A 125 8.98 13.63 -9.25
CA ASP A 125 10.04 14.02 -10.19
C ASP A 125 9.94 13.21 -11.49
N ARG A 126 9.71 13.90 -12.60
CA ARG A 126 9.53 13.26 -13.92
C ARG A 126 10.77 12.53 -14.43
N GLU A 127 11.95 13.05 -14.13
CA GLU A 127 13.21 12.44 -14.58
C GLU A 127 13.47 11.15 -13.80
N TYR A 128 13.20 11.19 -12.48
CA TYR A 128 13.27 10.01 -11.63
C TYR A 128 12.26 8.95 -12.06
N ALA A 129 10.99 9.33 -12.29
CA ALA A 129 9.96 8.43 -12.80
C ALA A 129 10.35 7.81 -14.16
N ALA A 130 10.95 8.62 -15.05
CA ALA A 130 11.45 8.12 -16.34
C ALA A 130 12.61 7.13 -16.20
N ARG A 131 13.46 7.27 -15.18
CA ARG A 131 14.52 6.29 -14.86
C ARG A 131 13.91 4.98 -14.34
N GLU A 132 12.95 5.06 -13.42
CA GLU A 132 12.23 3.88 -12.94
C GLU A 132 11.51 3.15 -14.09
N ALA A 133 10.86 3.89 -14.99
CA ALA A 133 10.19 3.30 -16.14
C ALA A 133 11.16 2.55 -17.08
N ARG A 134 12.40 3.06 -17.23
CA ARG A 134 13.40 2.44 -18.10
C ARG A 134 14.14 1.26 -17.47
N SER A 135 14.44 1.35 -16.18
CA SER A 135 15.35 0.42 -15.50
C SER A 135 14.87 -0.11 -14.16
N GLY A 136 13.74 0.41 -13.65
CA GLY A 136 13.16 -0.03 -12.40
C GLY A 136 12.68 -1.47 -12.44
N THR A 137 12.68 -2.14 -11.31
CA THR A 137 12.18 -3.52 -11.15
C THR A 137 11.35 -3.63 -9.88
N THR A 138 10.41 -4.57 -9.87
CA THR A 138 9.61 -4.91 -8.68
C THR A 138 10.31 -5.93 -7.77
N THR A 139 11.59 -6.26 -7.98
CA THR A 139 12.32 -7.26 -7.17
C THR A 139 12.26 -6.95 -5.67
N GLY A 140 12.41 -5.68 -5.29
CA GLY A 140 12.29 -5.27 -3.89
C GLY A 140 10.91 -5.53 -3.29
N LEU A 141 9.83 -5.41 -4.08
CA LEU A 141 8.49 -5.85 -3.64
C LEU A 141 8.49 -7.35 -3.32
N GLY A 142 9.11 -8.18 -4.17
CA GLY A 142 9.25 -9.61 -3.92
C GLY A 142 10.00 -9.91 -2.63
N HIS A 143 11.09 -9.19 -2.36
CA HIS A 143 11.84 -9.31 -1.10
C HIS A 143 10.99 -8.91 0.11
N ALA A 144 10.24 -7.79 0.02
CA ALA A 144 9.34 -7.34 1.09
C ALA A 144 8.23 -8.37 1.37
N LEU A 145 7.63 -8.91 0.30
CA LEU A 145 6.63 -9.98 0.40
C LEU A 145 7.20 -11.23 1.05
N ALA A 146 8.38 -11.69 0.61
CA ALA A 146 9.04 -12.85 1.20
C ALA A 146 9.33 -12.66 2.70
N ALA A 147 9.77 -11.46 3.09
CA ALA A 147 10.00 -11.12 4.50
C ALA A 147 8.70 -11.12 5.31
N ALA A 148 7.63 -10.52 4.80
CA ALA A 148 6.32 -10.50 5.45
C ALA A 148 5.74 -11.92 5.59
N LEU A 149 5.82 -12.75 4.54
CA LEU A 149 5.33 -14.12 4.54
C LEU A 149 6.08 -15.05 5.49
N ARG A 150 7.34 -14.75 5.85
CA ARG A 150 8.06 -15.50 6.89
C ARG A 150 7.57 -15.22 8.32
N VAL A 151 6.96 -14.05 8.52
CA VAL A 151 6.44 -13.63 9.85
C VAL A 151 4.99 -14.09 10.03
N THR A 152 4.22 -14.19 8.93
CA THR A 152 2.82 -14.63 8.95
C THR A 152 2.72 -16.15 9.11
N ALA A 153 1.68 -16.61 9.82
CA ALA A 153 1.38 -18.03 10.02
C ALA A 153 0.45 -18.58 8.91
N PRO A 154 0.38 -19.90 8.70
CA PRO A 154 -0.67 -20.51 7.91
C PRO A 154 -2.06 -20.10 8.43
N GLY A 155 -2.95 -19.72 7.51
CA GLY A 155 -4.28 -19.22 7.84
C GLY A 155 -4.35 -17.71 8.07
N ASP A 156 -3.22 -17.00 8.12
CA ASP A 156 -3.22 -15.54 8.18
C ASP A 156 -3.62 -14.91 6.83
N THR A 157 -4.16 -13.70 6.89
CA THR A 157 -4.39 -12.84 5.74
C THR A 157 -3.29 -11.79 5.66
N LEU A 158 -2.58 -11.71 4.53
CA LEU A 158 -1.63 -10.62 4.23
C LEU A 158 -2.26 -9.66 3.22
N VAL A 159 -2.55 -8.44 3.67
CA VAL A 159 -2.98 -7.34 2.81
C VAL A 159 -1.74 -6.60 2.33
N VAL A 160 -1.59 -6.42 1.02
CA VAL A 160 -0.48 -5.70 0.39
C VAL A 160 -1.03 -4.46 -0.29
N THR A 161 -0.54 -3.29 0.12
CA THR A 161 -0.94 -2.03 -0.51
C THR A 161 -0.15 -1.81 -1.79
N LEU A 162 -0.83 -1.43 -2.87
CA LEU A 162 -0.22 -1.14 -4.17
C LEU A 162 -0.87 0.10 -4.79
N GLY A 163 -0.05 1.06 -5.19
CA GLY A 163 -0.48 2.29 -5.85
C GLY A 163 0.08 2.40 -7.27
N ALA A 164 -0.10 3.57 -7.87
CA ALA A 164 0.50 3.89 -9.14
C ALA A 164 2.04 3.81 -9.05
N THR A 165 2.66 3.26 -10.09
CA THR A 165 4.11 3.09 -10.18
C THR A 165 4.61 3.42 -11.59
N ALA A 166 5.87 3.82 -11.70
CA ALA A 166 6.54 3.99 -13.00
C ALA A 166 7.13 2.68 -13.54
N VAL A 167 7.17 1.61 -12.74
CA VAL A 167 7.78 0.34 -13.15
C VAL A 167 6.87 -0.44 -14.09
N HIS A 168 7.45 -1.00 -15.15
CA HIS A 168 6.74 -1.72 -16.20
C HIS A 168 7.31 -3.13 -16.45
N ASP A 169 7.77 -3.81 -15.40
CA ASP A 169 8.34 -5.17 -15.52
C ASP A 169 7.29 -6.30 -15.49
N GLY A 170 6.00 -5.94 -15.41
CA GLY A 170 4.90 -6.92 -15.37
C GLY A 170 4.89 -7.78 -14.10
N GLY A 171 5.59 -7.37 -13.04
CA GLY A 171 5.70 -8.12 -11.78
C GLY A 171 6.73 -9.26 -11.82
N VAL A 172 7.49 -9.39 -12.91
CA VAL A 172 8.54 -10.43 -13.05
C VAL A 172 9.58 -10.28 -11.94
N GLY A 173 10.03 -9.04 -11.65
CA GLY A 173 10.96 -8.80 -10.55
C GLY A 173 10.41 -9.24 -9.20
N ALA A 174 9.11 -9.05 -8.94
CA ALA A 174 8.51 -9.52 -7.68
C ALA A 174 8.54 -11.04 -7.56
N LEU A 175 8.28 -11.77 -8.64
CA LEU A 175 8.42 -13.23 -8.66
C LEU A 175 9.88 -13.67 -8.45
N GLU A 176 10.84 -12.99 -9.07
CA GLU A 176 12.27 -13.24 -8.85
C GLU A 176 12.67 -13.00 -7.38
N GLY A 177 12.22 -11.88 -6.80
CA GLY A 177 12.44 -11.55 -5.39
C GLY A 177 11.80 -12.54 -4.40
N LEU A 178 10.71 -13.20 -4.80
CA LEU A 178 10.10 -14.32 -4.04
C LEU A 178 10.85 -15.65 -4.21
N GLY A 179 11.83 -15.73 -5.10
CA GLY A 179 12.58 -16.95 -5.39
C GLY A 179 12.03 -17.76 -6.58
N GLY A 180 11.23 -17.13 -7.44
CA GLY A 180 10.58 -17.73 -8.59
C GLY A 180 9.16 -18.23 -8.30
N LEU A 181 8.48 -18.74 -9.33
CA LEU A 181 7.06 -19.09 -9.27
C LEU A 181 6.75 -20.19 -8.25
N ASP A 182 7.57 -21.24 -8.20
CA ASP A 182 7.35 -22.37 -7.29
C ASP A 182 7.52 -21.95 -5.82
N ALA A 183 8.55 -21.15 -5.54
CA ALA A 183 8.78 -20.59 -4.20
C ALA A 183 7.66 -19.63 -3.79
N ALA A 184 7.22 -18.77 -4.70
CA ALA A 184 6.09 -17.85 -4.48
C ALA A 184 4.81 -18.64 -4.14
N HIS A 185 4.49 -19.67 -4.95
CA HIS A 185 3.34 -20.54 -4.71
C HIS A 185 3.42 -21.23 -3.34
N ALA A 186 4.57 -21.80 -2.99
CA ALA A 186 4.77 -22.45 -1.70
C ALA A 186 4.60 -21.49 -0.51
N LEU A 187 5.06 -20.24 -0.64
CA LEU A 187 4.93 -19.22 0.41
C LEU A 187 3.48 -18.75 0.61
N VAL A 188 2.69 -18.66 -0.47
CA VAL A 188 1.34 -18.08 -0.43
C VAL A 188 0.27 -19.15 -0.18
N SER A 189 0.48 -20.41 -0.59
CA SER A 189 -0.53 -21.48 -0.65
C SER A 189 -1.30 -21.76 0.67
N SER A 190 -0.71 -21.44 1.82
CA SER A 190 -1.32 -21.63 3.13
C SER A 190 -1.88 -20.34 3.76
N ARG A 191 -1.90 -19.24 3.02
CA ARG A 191 -2.30 -17.90 3.49
C ARG A 191 -3.26 -17.26 2.51
N GLU A 192 -4.00 -16.27 2.97
CA GLU A 192 -4.78 -15.41 2.08
C GLU A 192 -3.94 -14.19 1.72
N LEU A 193 -3.76 -13.93 0.41
CA LEU A 193 -3.09 -12.72 -0.08
C LEU A 193 -4.14 -11.79 -0.69
N VAL A 194 -4.28 -10.60 -0.10
CA VAL A 194 -5.19 -9.56 -0.58
C VAL A 194 -4.38 -8.39 -1.12
N LEU A 195 -4.63 -8.01 -2.38
CA LEU A 195 -4.03 -6.84 -2.99
C LEU A 195 -4.97 -5.64 -2.85
N ALA A 196 -4.58 -4.65 -2.05
CA ALA A 196 -5.30 -3.38 -1.93
C ALA A 196 -4.75 -2.40 -2.97
N LEU A 197 -5.51 -2.22 -4.05
CA LEU A 197 -5.09 -1.46 -5.23
C LEU A 197 -5.70 -0.05 -5.19
N ALA A 198 -4.86 0.98 -5.14
CA ALA A 198 -5.29 2.38 -5.24
C ALA A 198 -5.46 2.85 -6.69
N ASP A 199 -4.94 2.10 -7.65
CA ASP A 199 -5.06 2.39 -9.09
C ASP A 199 -5.79 1.24 -9.79
N THR A 200 -6.80 1.59 -10.57
CA THR A 200 -7.59 0.65 -11.37
C THR A 200 -7.31 0.73 -12.87
N THR A 201 -6.23 1.41 -13.26
CA THR A 201 -5.84 1.57 -14.67
C THR A 201 -5.53 0.19 -15.29
N PRO A 202 -6.28 -0.27 -16.28
CA PRO A 202 -6.02 -1.55 -16.91
C PRO A 202 -4.74 -1.54 -17.73
N LEU A 203 -4.02 -2.65 -17.78
CA LEU A 203 -2.75 -2.81 -18.49
C LEU A 203 -2.82 -2.38 -19.97
N GLY A 204 -3.99 -2.52 -20.62
CA GLY A 204 -4.18 -2.14 -22.03
C GLY A 204 -4.25 -0.64 -22.30
N VAL A 205 -4.29 0.21 -21.27
CA VAL A 205 -4.36 1.68 -21.40
C VAL A 205 -3.00 2.33 -21.14
N SER A 206 -2.02 1.60 -20.63
CA SER A 206 -0.68 2.11 -20.42
C SER A 206 -0.07 2.54 -21.75
N ARG A 207 0.21 3.83 -21.91
CA ARG A 207 0.89 4.39 -23.09
C ARG A 207 2.41 4.18 -23.07
N ALA A 208 2.94 3.65 -21.97
CA ALA A 208 4.34 3.30 -21.90
C ALA A 208 4.57 1.93 -22.55
N PRO A 209 5.61 1.77 -23.38
CA PRO A 209 5.95 0.46 -23.90
C PRO A 209 6.33 -0.45 -22.73
N ALA A 210 5.50 -1.46 -22.49
CA ALA A 210 5.84 -2.51 -21.53
C ALA A 210 7.17 -3.13 -21.96
N ARG A 211 8.07 -3.40 -21.01
CA ARG A 211 9.23 -4.25 -21.29
C ARG A 211 8.74 -5.59 -21.81
N PRO A 212 9.35 -6.15 -22.87
CA PRO A 212 9.04 -7.51 -23.26
C PRO A 212 9.29 -8.43 -22.05
N LEU A 213 8.26 -9.18 -21.67
CA LEU A 213 8.38 -10.22 -20.63
C LEU A 213 9.55 -11.12 -21.02
N PRO A 214 10.54 -11.32 -20.16
CA PRO A 214 11.58 -12.31 -20.43
C PRO A 214 10.91 -13.65 -20.70
N GLN A 215 11.51 -14.47 -21.57
CA GLN A 215 10.98 -15.76 -21.99
C GLN A 215 10.97 -16.82 -20.86
N LEU A 216 10.80 -16.41 -19.62
CA LEU A 216 10.78 -17.23 -18.40
C LEU A 216 9.45 -17.97 -18.17
N LEU A 217 8.50 -17.84 -19.08
CA LEU A 217 7.22 -18.57 -19.05
C LEU A 217 7.11 -19.65 -20.13
N ARG A 218 8.24 -20.23 -20.56
CA ARG A 218 8.21 -21.42 -21.39
C ARG A 218 8.58 -22.66 -20.59
#